data_ea7a54a21f28dab2979618d525e91426
#
_entry.id   ea7a54a21f28dab2979618d525e91426
#
_cell.length_a   1.000
_cell.length_b   1.000
_cell.length_c   1.000
_cell.angle_alpha   90.00
_cell.angle_beta   90.00
_cell.angle_gamma   90.00
#
_symmetry.space_group_name_H-M   'P 1'
#
loop_
_entity.id
_entity.type
_entity.pdbx_description
1 polymer ?
#
loop_
_entity_poly.entity_id
_entity_poly.type
_entity_poly.pdbx_seq_one_letter_code
_entity_poly.pdbx_strand_id
1 'polypeptide(L)'
;MSSDIDLQAKTETVGLGRREVGFAGGLVVAGLLLNAVSTLFHPAGEEDNHQVIFTAYANSDSWVAIHLGQFVGVLLALGGLLVLTRVMRAAGRSTLLPHFAAAVTVATAATWAVLQGLDGVGLKQAVDAWYSASGADKAIRLANAETVRWLEWGFQSYFHVLLGLAFVLVGAAMFVGRRVAAGWLGWVALFGGLFSAAIGMDVGYNGLASGFQDTLGIAFPVVVLVFAVGVLVTGLRGRGDPPPRT
;
A
#
# COMPACT_ATOMS: atom_id res chain seq x y z
N MET A 1 39.63 24.05 14.00
CA MET A 1 38.62 23.54 14.97
C MET A 1 37.18 23.73 14.53
N SER A 2 36.78 24.87 13.89
CA SER A 2 35.41 25.07 13.37
C SER A 2 35.09 24.19 12.15
N SER A 3 36.02 23.97 11.21
CA SER A 3 35.81 23.17 10.00
C SER A 3 35.61 21.69 10.25
N ASP A 4 36.23 21.16 11.30
CA ASP A 4 36.12 19.71 11.63
C ASP A 4 34.79 19.38 12.30
N ILE A 5 34.25 20.32 13.09
CA ILE A 5 32.92 20.19 13.71
C ILE A 5 31.83 20.23 12.65
N ASP A 6 31.95 21.12 11.64
CA ASP A 6 31.01 21.21 10.53
C ASP A 6 31.03 19.96 9.61
N LEU A 7 32.21 19.38 9.39
CA LEU A 7 32.39 18.15 8.62
C LEU A 7 31.80 16.94 9.36
N GLN A 8 32.03 16.83 10.67
CA GLN A 8 31.43 15.76 11.48
C GLN A 8 29.92 15.84 11.53
N ALA A 9 29.35 17.02 11.77
CA ALA A 9 27.90 17.23 11.79
C ALA A 9 27.25 16.91 10.42
N LYS A 10 27.92 17.26 9.32
CA LYS A 10 27.46 16.97 7.96
C LYS A 10 27.53 15.49 7.63
N THR A 11 28.53 14.77 8.15
CA THR A 11 28.70 13.31 7.96
C THR A 11 27.67 12.54 8.77
N GLU A 12 27.37 12.96 10.00
CA GLU A 12 26.32 12.38 10.83
C GLU A 12 24.92 12.55 10.23
N THR A 13 24.58 13.74 9.72
CA THR A 13 23.27 14.01 9.11
C THR A 13 23.06 13.20 7.82
N VAL A 14 24.11 13.00 7.01
CA VAL A 14 24.06 12.13 5.82
C VAL A 14 23.87 10.67 6.20
N GLY A 15 24.54 10.22 7.26
CA GLY A 15 24.42 8.85 7.76
C GLY A 15 23.02 8.53 8.33
N LEU A 16 22.39 9.48 9.00
CA LEU A 16 21.02 9.33 9.52
C LEU A 16 20.00 9.20 8.38
N GLY A 17 20.07 10.06 7.36
CA GLY A 17 19.14 9.99 6.24
C GLY A 17 19.21 8.67 5.47
N ARG A 18 20.37 8.05 5.33
CA ARG A 18 20.53 6.74 4.67
C ARG A 18 19.94 5.59 5.48
N ARG A 19 20.12 5.60 6.81
CA ARG A 19 19.47 4.60 7.68
C ARG A 19 17.95 4.68 7.60
N GLU A 20 17.39 5.88 7.59
CA GLU A 20 15.96 6.09 7.44
C GLU A 20 15.45 5.60 6.09
N VAL A 21 16.19 5.80 4.98
CA VAL A 21 15.86 5.24 3.65
C VAL A 21 15.83 3.71 3.70
N GLY A 22 16.83 3.07 4.29
CA GLY A 22 16.85 1.62 4.44
C GLY A 22 15.70 1.09 5.31
N PHE A 23 15.39 1.80 6.39
CA PHE A 23 14.26 1.48 7.26
C PHE A 23 12.92 1.63 6.50
N ALA A 24 12.76 2.70 5.73
CA ALA A 24 11.57 2.90 4.88
C ALA A 24 11.36 1.73 3.90
N GLY A 25 12.41 1.35 3.16
CA GLY A 25 12.35 0.20 2.26
C GLY A 25 12.05 -1.10 2.99
N GLY A 26 12.65 -1.32 4.16
CA GLY A 26 12.37 -2.48 5.01
C GLY A 26 10.92 -2.58 5.47
N LEU A 27 10.31 -1.46 5.87
CA LEU A 27 8.89 -1.42 6.22
C LEU A 27 7.99 -1.77 5.04
N VAL A 28 8.28 -1.24 3.84
CA VAL A 28 7.49 -1.56 2.64
C VAL A 28 7.61 -3.04 2.31
N VAL A 29 8.83 -3.62 2.32
CA VAL A 29 9.04 -5.06 2.07
C VAL A 29 8.30 -5.91 3.09
N ALA A 30 8.46 -5.63 4.38
CA ALA A 30 7.79 -6.38 5.45
C ALA A 30 6.26 -6.29 5.32
N GLY A 31 5.74 -5.11 5.03
CA GLY A 31 4.32 -4.88 4.81
C GLY A 31 3.77 -5.65 3.62
N LEU A 32 4.48 -5.63 2.48
CA LEU A 32 4.10 -6.41 1.29
C LEU A 32 4.10 -7.91 1.56
N LEU A 33 5.12 -8.43 2.25
CA LEU A 33 5.21 -9.84 2.58
C LEU A 33 4.07 -10.27 3.51
N LEU A 34 3.78 -9.48 4.55
CA LEU A 34 2.68 -9.78 5.46
C LEU A 34 1.33 -9.76 4.72
N ASN A 35 1.10 -8.74 3.89
CA ASN A 35 -0.12 -8.66 3.08
C ASN A 35 -0.24 -9.86 2.13
N ALA A 36 0.83 -10.20 1.40
CA ALA A 36 0.83 -11.31 0.44
C ALA A 36 0.57 -12.65 1.15
N VAL A 37 1.25 -12.91 2.28
CA VAL A 37 1.03 -14.14 3.05
C VAL A 37 -0.42 -14.22 3.56
N SER A 38 -0.97 -13.11 4.06
CA SER A 38 -2.38 -13.10 4.50
C SER A 38 -3.34 -13.38 3.33
N THR A 39 -3.09 -12.80 2.16
CA THR A 39 -3.91 -12.98 0.96
C THR A 39 -3.90 -14.42 0.43
N LEU A 40 -2.82 -15.20 0.65
CA LEU A 40 -2.77 -16.61 0.25
C LEU A 40 -3.86 -17.48 0.94
N PHE A 41 -4.35 -17.05 2.07
CA PHE A 41 -5.42 -17.75 2.82
C PHE A 41 -6.81 -17.17 2.56
N HIS A 42 -6.91 -16.14 1.72
CA HIS A 42 -8.20 -15.53 1.40
C HIS A 42 -9.01 -16.48 0.51
N PRO A 43 -10.28 -16.75 0.86
CA PRO A 43 -11.16 -17.54 0.00
C PRO A 43 -11.26 -16.93 -1.40
N ALA A 44 -11.18 -17.76 -2.42
CA ALA A 44 -11.31 -17.37 -3.81
C ALA A 44 -12.60 -17.95 -4.41
N GLY A 45 -13.14 -17.26 -5.40
CA GLY A 45 -14.35 -17.68 -6.11
C GLY A 45 -14.69 -16.76 -7.26
N GLU A 46 -15.86 -16.93 -7.83
CA GLU A 46 -16.41 -16.04 -8.85
C GLU A 46 -16.92 -14.73 -8.19
N GLU A 47 -16.16 -13.66 -8.29
CA GLU A 47 -16.43 -12.39 -7.61
C GLU A 47 -17.80 -11.77 -7.96
N ASP A 48 -18.29 -12.00 -9.19
CA ASP A 48 -19.60 -11.56 -9.66
C ASP A 48 -20.77 -12.46 -9.22
N ASN A 49 -20.47 -13.67 -8.74
CA ASN A 49 -21.48 -14.60 -8.22
C ASN A 49 -21.55 -14.50 -6.70
N HIS A 50 -22.29 -13.50 -6.22
CA HIS A 50 -22.36 -13.19 -4.79
C HIS A 50 -22.77 -14.39 -3.93
N GLN A 51 -23.67 -15.26 -4.39
CA GLN A 51 -24.07 -16.41 -3.59
C GLN A 51 -22.95 -17.45 -3.43
N VAL A 52 -22.15 -17.64 -4.49
CA VAL A 52 -21.02 -18.57 -4.49
C VAL A 52 -19.89 -18.01 -3.60
N ILE A 53 -19.49 -16.78 -3.84
CA ILE A 53 -18.38 -16.17 -3.09
C ILE A 53 -18.75 -15.97 -1.61
N PHE A 54 -19.97 -15.54 -1.28
CA PHE A 54 -20.42 -15.38 0.10
C PHE A 54 -20.51 -16.73 0.83
N THR A 55 -20.81 -17.82 0.12
CA THR A 55 -20.75 -19.16 0.73
C THR A 55 -19.31 -19.51 1.13
N ALA A 56 -18.32 -19.18 0.30
CA ALA A 56 -16.91 -19.36 0.64
C ALA A 56 -16.50 -18.50 1.84
N TYR A 57 -16.97 -17.25 1.91
CA TYR A 57 -16.68 -16.33 3.01
C TYR A 57 -17.33 -16.79 4.33
N ALA A 58 -18.58 -17.27 4.28
CA ALA A 58 -19.27 -17.81 5.46
C ALA A 58 -18.50 -18.99 6.08
N ASN A 59 -17.94 -19.87 5.25
CA ASN A 59 -17.19 -21.04 5.67
C ASN A 59 -15.72 -20.76 6.05
N SER A 60 -15.28 -19.50 6.04
CA SER A 60 -13.91 -19.14 6.40
C SER A 60 -13.83 -18.78 7.89
N ASP A 61 -13.23 -19.66 8.70
CA ASP A 61 -12.97 -19.41 10.12
C ASP A 61 -11.81 -18.41 10.33
N SER A 62 -10.93 -18.25 9.35
CA SER A 62 -9.76 -17.36 9.42
C SER A 62 -10.01 -15.97 8.85
N TRP A 63 -11.20 -15.65 8.38
CA TRP A 63 -11.54 -14.41 7.68
C TRP A 63 -11.02 -13.15 8.37
N VAL A 64 -11.36 -12.95 9.64
CA VAL A 64 -10.95 -11.76 10.40
C VAL A 64 -9.44 -11.69 10.58
N ALA A 65 -8.78 -12.84 10.81
CA ALA A 65 -7.32 -12.88 10.95
C ALA A 65 -6.59 -12.53 9.64
N ILE A 66 -7.12 -13.00 8.50
CA ILE A 66 -6.60 -12.66 7.16
C ILE A 66 -6.66 -11.15 6.95
N HIS A 67 -7.82 -10.54 7.15
CA HIS A 67 -8.03 -9.10 6.95
C HIS A 67 -7.23 -8.25 7.94
N LEU A 68 -7.05 -8.70 9.18
CA LEU A 68 -6.15 -8.05 10.14
C LEU A 68 -4.69 -8.09 9.65
N GLY A 69 -4.24 -9.22 9.11
CA GLY A 69 -2.91 -9.36 8.52
C GLY A 69 -2.72 -8.43 7.31
N GLN A 70 -3.70 -8.37 6.41
CA GLN A 70 -3.70 -7.44 5.28
C GLN A 70 -3.70 -5.97 5.76
N PHE A 71 -4.53 -5.66 6.77
CA PHE A 71 -4.60 -4.33 7.36
C PHE A 71 -3.24 -3.86 7.87
N VAL A 72 -2.60 -4.65 8.71
CA VAL A 72 -1.28 -4.34 9.29
C VAL A 72 -0.22 -4.28 8.20
N GLY A 73 -0.23 -5.22 7.24
CA GLY A 73 0.71 -5.27 6.14
C GLY A 73 0.71 -3.99 5.30
N VAL A 74 -0.46 -3.54 4.89
CA VAL A 74 -0.57 -2.29 4.11
C VAL A 74 -0.20 -1.06 4.94
N LEU A 75 -0.59 -1.01 6.23
CA LEU A 75 -0.17 0.11 7.11
C LEU A 75 1.34 0.18 7.30
N LEU A 76 2.04 -0.96 7.40
CA LEU A 76 3.51 -0.99 7.44
C LEU A 76 4.10 -0.44 6.14
N ALA A 77 3.58 -0.84 4.98
CA ALA A 77 4.04 -0.36 3.69
C ALA A 77 3.83 1.16 3.54
N LEU A 78 2.64 1.66 3.90
CA LEU A 78 2.34 3.10 3.89
C LEU A 78 3.19 3.87 4.91
N GLY A 79 3.47 3.28 6.08
CA GLY A 79 4.42 3.81 7.06
C GLY A 79 5.82 3.98 6.46
N GLY A 80 6.28 3.02 5.67
CA GLY A 80 7.53 3.11 4.91
C GLY A 80 7.53 4.29 3.92
N LEU A 81 6.43 4.49 3.18
CA LEU A 81 6.29 5.65 2.29
C LEU A 81 6.32 6.98 3.07
N LEU A 82 5.69 7.05 4.24
CA LEU A 82 5.74 8.25 5.09
C LEU A 82 7.15 8.56 5.59
N VAL A 83 7.91 7.55 6.00
CA VAL A 83 9.32 7.71 6.38
C VAL A 83 10.13 8.22 5.18
N LEU A 84 9.91 7.66 3.99
CA LEU A 84 10.60 8.10 2.77
C LEU A 84 10.28 9.57 2.43
N THR A 85 9.01 9.98 2.50
CA THR A 85 8.61 11.38 2.27
C THR A 85 9.22 12.32 3.30
N ARG A 86 9.36 11.90 4.57
CA ARG A 86 10.07 12.66 5.61
C ARG A 86 11.53 12.87 5.24
N VAL A 87 12.23 11.81 4.80
CA VAL A 87 13.63 11.91 4.38
C VAL A 87 13.78 12.86 3.18
N MET A 88 12.87 12.78 2.21
CA MET A 88 12.87 13.70 1.07
C MET A 88 12.69 15.15 1.49
N ARG A 89 11.83 15.44 2.47
CA ARG A 89 11.66 16.79 3.02
C ARG A 89 12.91 17.29 3.72
N ALA A 90 13.53 16.45 4.54
CA ALA A 90 14.75 16.79 5.29
C ALA A 90 15.96 17.01 4.37
N ALA A 91 16.01 16.37 3.20
CA ALA A 91 17.09 16.54 2.21
C ALA A 91 17.11 17.92 1.54
N GLY A 92 16.11 18.76 1.76
CA GLY A 92 16.17 20.21 1.62
C GLY A 92 16.32 20.78 0.21
N ARG A 93 15.45 20.42 -0.73
CA ARG A 93 14.96 21.35 -1.75
C ARG A 93 13.45 21.38 -1.60
N SER A 94 12.96 22.48 -1.07
CA SER A 94 11.58 22.76 -0.77
C SER A 94 10.70 22.53 -2.02
N THR A 95 10.28 21.29 -2.22
CA THR A 95 9.18 21.01 -3.14
C THR A 95 7.97 20.66 -2.30
N LEU A 96 6.82 21.17 -2.66
CA LEU A 96 5.55 20.79 -2.05
C LEU A 96 5.23 19.30 -2.28
N LEU A 97 5.86 18.66 -3.27
CA LEU A 97 5.60 17.27 -3.66
C LEU A 97 5.73 16.27 -2.51
N PRO A 98 6.81 16.22 -1.69
CA PRO A 98 6.88 15.30 -0.57
C PRO A 98 5.83 15.58 0.52
N HIS A 99 5.35 16.82 0.66
CA HIS A 99 4.29 17.16 1.60
C HIS A 99 2.95 16.61 1.10
N PHE A 100 2.62 16.84 -0.18
CA PHE A 100 1.41 16.28 -0.79
C PHE A 100 1.46 14.75 -0.81
N ALA A 101 2.61 14.14 -1.13
CA ALA A 101 2.77 12.69 -1.07
C ALA A 101 2.47 12.14 0.32
N ALA A 102 2.97 12.78 1.38
CA ALA A 102 2.68 12.40 2.76
C ALA A 102 1.19 12.54 3.10
N ALA A 103 0.56 13.66 2.73
CA ALA A 103 -0.87 13.89 2.98
C ALA A 103 -1.74 12.84 2.28
N VAL A 104 -1.45 12.54 1.00
CA VAL A 104 -2.17 11.52 0.23
C VAL A 104 -1.92 10.13 0.81
N THR A 105 -0.69 9.81 1.27
CA THR A 105 -0.39 8.53 1.93
C THR A 105 -1.22 8.35 3.22
N VAL A 106 -1.39 9.42 4.01
CA VAL A 106 -2.27 9.39 5.21
C VAL A 106 -3.73 9.17 4.81
N ALA A 107 -4.22 9.87 3.77
CA ALA A 107 -5.56 9.66 3.24
C ALA A 107 -5.76 8.21 2.75
N THR A 108 -4.75 7.66 2.06
CA THR A 108 -4.73 6.24 1.63
C THR A 108 -4.86 5.29 2.83
N ALA A 109 -4.11 5.55 3.91
CA ALA A 109 -4.18 4.72 5.12
C ALA A 109 -5.55 4.79 5.80
N ALA A 110 -6.16 5.97 5.83
CA ALA A 110 -7.52 6.15 6.36
C ALA A 110 -8.56 5.41 5.51
N THR A 111 -8.49 5.52 4.19
CA THR A 111 -9.36 4.80 3.25
C THR A 111 -9.19 3.28 3.40
N TRP A 112 -7.94 2.80 3.55
CA TRP A 112 -7.65 1.39 3.81
C TRP A 112 -8.27 0.90 5.13
N ALA A 113 -8.22 1.71 6.18
CA ALA A 113 -8.82 1.36 7.47
C ALA A 113 -10.35 1.20 7.36
N VAL A 114 -11.02 2.08 6.61
CA VAL A 114 -12.46 1.95 6.34
C VAL A 114 -12.75 0.71 5.51
N LEU A 115 -11.98 0.49 4.43
CA LEU A 115 -12.12 -0.70 3.57
C LEU A 115 -12.02 -1.99 4.39
N GLN A 116 -10.99 -2.13 5.23
CA GLN A 116 -10.81 -3.31 6.07
C GLN A 116 -11.89 -3.47 7.14
N GLY A 117 -12.47 -2.38 7.61
CA GLY A 117 -13.64 -2.41 8.50
C GLY A 117 -14.90 -2.92 7.79
N LEU A 118 -15.09 -2.52 6.53
CA LEU A 118 -16.21 -2.98 5.72
C LEU A 118 -16.05 -4.44 5.29
N ASP A 119 -14.91 -4.80 4.71
CA ASP A 119 -14.64 -6.12 4.16
C ASP A 119 -14.36 -7.13 5.30
N GLY A 120 -13.35 -6.86 6.13
CA GLY A 120 -12.90 -7.80 7.16
C GLY A 120 -13.89 -8.04 8.28
N VAL A 121 -14.79 -7.10 8.57
CA VAL A 121 -15.74 -7.19 9.68
C VAL A 121 -17.19 -7.09 9.20
N GLY A 122 -17.55 -6.01 8.52
CA GLY A 122 -18.92 -5.73 8.13
C GLY A 122 -19.49 -6.77 7.17
N LEU A 123 -18.73 -7.08 6.12
CA LEU A 123 -19.13 -8.08 5.13
C LEU A 123 -19.24 -9.47 5.74
N LYS A 124 -18.27 -9.87 6.57
CA LYS A 124 -18.35 -11.19 7.27
C LYS A 124 -19.63 -11.32 8.08
N GLN A 125 -19.97 -10.30 8.88
CA GLN A 125 -21.20 -10.30 9.68
C GLN A 125 -22.47 -10.37 8.82
N ALA A 126 -22.51 -9.61 7.73
CA ALA A 126 -23.65 -9.60 6.81
C ALA A 126 -23.80 -10.95 6.08
N VAL A 127 -22.69 -11.54 5.65
CA VAL A 127 -22.64 -12.85 5.00
C VAL A 127 -23.04 -13.97 5.95
N ASP A 128 -22.56 -13.99 7.19
CA ASP A 128 -22.94 -14.99 8.19
C ASP A 128 -24.44 -14.91 8.53
N ALA A 129 -24.98 -13.69 8.62
CA ALA A 129 -26.40 -13.46 8.81
C ALA A 129 -27.24 -13.95 7.63
N TRP A 130 -26.74 -13.80 6.40
CA TRP A 130 -27.38 -14.36 5.21
C TRP A 130 -27.28 -15.89 5.18
N TYR A 131 -26.10 -16.43 5.44
CA TYR A 131 -25.85 -17.86 5.35
C TYR A 131 -26.72 -18.67 6.31
N SER A 132 -26.94 -18.16 7.52
CA SER A 132 -27.78 -18.78 8.56
C SER A 132 -29.29 -18.52 8.38
N ALA A 133 -29.69 -17.59 7.53
CA ALA A 133 -31.10 -17.24 7.31
C ALA A 133 -31.82 -18.28 6.43
N SER A 134 -33.15 -18.35 6.61
CA SER A 134 -34.04 -19.22 5.81
C SER A 134 -35.34 -18.51 5.44
N GLY A 135 -36.08 -19.09 4.52
CA GLY A 135 -37.38 -18.52 4.08
C GLY A 135 -37.27 -17.11 3.48
N ALA A 136 -38.21 -16.25 3.77
CA ALA A 136 -38.28 -14.88 3.24
C ALA A 136 -37.10 -13.99 3.72
N ASP A 137 -36.58 -14.24 4.92
CA ASP A 137 -35.47 -13.46 5.47
C ASP A 137 -34.18 -13.64 4.69
N LYS A 138 -33.99 -14.79 4.03
CA LYS A 138 -32.76 -15.07 3.28
C LYS A 138 -32.53 -14.08 2.14
N ALA A 139 -33.56 -13.69 1.40
CA ALA A 139 -33.45 -12.70 0.32
C ALA A 139 -33.11 -11.31 0.87
N ILE A 140 -33.70 -10.91 1.99
CA ILE A 140 -33.42 -9.61 2.63
C ILE A 140 -31.96 -9.57 3.11
N ARG A 141 -31.47 -10.65 3.74
CA ARG A 141 -30.08 -10.74 4.22
C ARG A 141 -29.08 -10.77 3.09
N LEU A 142 -29.40 -11.42 1.96
CA LEU A 142 -28.58 -11.37 0.76
C LEU A 142 -28.40 -9.92 0.26
N ALA A 143 -29.51 -9.19 0.10
CA ALA A 143 -29.44 -7.80 -0.36
C ALA A 143 -28.64 -6.90 0.59
N ASN A 144 -28.69 -7.15 1.91
CA ASN A 144 -27.85 -6.44 2.86
C ASN A 144 -26.37 -6.77 2.68
N ALA A 145 -25.99 -8.04 2.49
CA ALA A 145 -24.62 -8.44 2.25
C ALA A 145 -24.08 -7.86 0.93
N GLU A 146 -24.88 -7.88 -0.12
CA GLU A 146 -24.54 -7.23 -1.41
C GLU A 146 -24.32 -5.72 -1.27
N THR A 147 -25.13 -5.04 -0.44
CA THR A 147 -24.94 -3.61 -0.17
C THR A 147 -23.58 -3.34 0.48
N VAL A 148 -23.16 -4.15 1.45
CA VAL A 148 -21.85 -4.03 2.08
C VAL A 148 -20.73 -4.31 1.06
N ARG A 149 -20.92 -5.31 0.19
CA ARG A 149 -19.97 -5.65 -0.88
C ARG A 149 -19.77 -4.49 -1.86
N TRP A 150 -20.83 -3.81 -2.28
CA TRP A 150 -20.73 -2.65 -3.18
C TRP A 150 -20.04 -1.45 -2.52
N LEU A 151 -20.25 -1.24 -1.21
CA LEU A 151 -19.52 -0.23 -0.45
C LEU A 151 -18.02 -0.58 -0.38
N GLU A 152 -17.69 -1.84 -0.13
CA GLU A 152 -16.32 -2.35 -0.16
C GLU A 152 -15.65 -2.07 -1.52
N TRP A 153 -16.30 -2.39 -2.66
CA TRP A 153 -15.78 -2.09 -4.00
C TRP A 153 -15.53 -0.59 -4.20
N GLY A 154 -16.42 0.26 -3.72
CA GLY A 154 -16.22 1.70 -3.77
C GLY A 154 -14.97 2.16 -3.01
N PHE A 155 -14.76 1.64 -1.79
CA PHE A 155 -13.56 1.96 -1.02
C PHE A 155 -12.29 1.33 -1.59
N GLN A 156 -12.38 0.13 -2.19
CA GLN A 156 -11.30 -0.50 -2.93
C GLN A 156 -10.84 0.36 -4.11
N SER A 157 -11.78 0.87 -4.89
CA SER A 157 -11.53 1.81 -5.99
C SER A 157 -10.76 3.04 -5.50
N TYR A 158 -11.29 3.76 -4.52
CA TYR A 158 -10.65 4.97 -4.01
C TYR A 158 -9.32 4.70 -3.31
N PHE A 159 -9.17 3.57 -2.61
CA PHE A 159 -7.90 3.16 -2.05
C PHE A 159 -6.82 3.06 -3.13
N HIS A 160 -7.10 2.37 -4.24
CA HIS A 160 -6.14 2.21 -5.33
C HIS A 160 -5.85 3.52 -6.05
N VAL A 161 -6.83 4.40 -6.23
CA VAL A 161 -6.62 5.73 -6.82
C VAL A 161 -5.71 6.59 -5.92
N LEU A 162 -5.96 6.63 -4.62
CA LEU A 162 -5.15 7.38 -3.67
C LEU A 162 -3.74 6.80 -3.53
N LEU A 163 -3.62 5.47 -3.46
CA LEU A 163 -2.32 4.79 -3.46
C LEU A 163 -1.53 5.13 -4.72
N GLY A 164 -2.20 5.10 -5.87
CA GLY A 164 -1.63 5.49 -7.15
C GLY A 164 -1.11 6.92 -7.14
N LEU A 165 -1.90 7.86 -6.65
CA LEU A 165 -1.51 9.26 -6.52
C LEU A 165 -0.32 9.43 -5.55
N ALA A 166 -0.30 8.71 -4.43
CA ALA A 166 0.83 8.74 -3.49
C ALA A 166 2.14 8.32 -4.17
N PHE A 167 2.13 7.20 -4.92
CA PHE A 167 3.29 6.71 -5.66
C PHE A 167 3.73 7.66 -6.78
N VAL A 168 2.79 8.25 -7.55
CA VAL A 168 3.09 9.26 -8.57
C VAL A 168 3.79 10.47 -7.95
N LEU A 169 3.28 10.97 -6.82
CA LEU A 169 3.88 12.12 -6.13
C LEU A 169 5.25 11.79 -5.55
N VAL A 170 5.46 10.58 -5.01
CA VAL A 170 6.77 10.10 -4.56
C VAL A 170 7.73 10.02 -5.74
N GLY A 171 7.34 9.44 -6.87
CA GLY A 171 8.15 9.37 -8.08
C GLY A 171 8.53 10.75 -8.60
N ALA A 172 7.58 11.67 -8.71
CA ALA A 172 7.82 13.06 -9.11
C ALA A 172 8.78 13.78 -8.15
N ALA A 173 8.61 13.57 -6.83
CA ALA A 173 9.51 14.14 -5.82
C ALA A 173 10.96 13.63 -5.95
N MET A 174 11.15 12.36 -6.36
CA MET A 174 12.47 11.78 -6.61
C MET A 174 13.19 12.44 -7.80
N PHE A 175 12.48 12.95 -8.80
CA PHE A 175 13.08 13.66 -9.94
C PHE A 175 13.43 15.12 -9.63
N VAL A 176 12.57 15.81 -8.87
CA VAL A 176 12.72 17.26 -8.62
C VAL A 176 13.63 17.54 -7.42
N GLY A 177 13.65 16.63 -6.42
CA GLY A 177 14.38 16.80 -5.18
C GLY A 177 15.87 16.43 -5.25
N ARG A 178 16.58 16.53 -4.11
CA ARG A 178 17.88 15.88 -3.94
C ARG A 178 17.69 14.36 -4.03
N ARG A 179 18.62 13.68 -4.70
CA ARG A 179 18.60 12.23 -4.84
C ARG A 179 18.77 11.56 -3.47
N VAL A 180 17.68 11.10 -2.90
CA VAL A 180 17.69 10.27 -1.67
C VAL A 180 17.81 8.78 -1.99
N ALA A 181 17.49 8.40 -3.25
CA ALA A 181 17.63 7.05 -3.78
C ALA A 181 18.02 7.09 -5.28
N ALA A 182 18.24 5.92 -5.88
CA ALA A 182 18.59 5.82 -7.29
C ALA A 182 17.48 6.42 -8.18
N GLY A 183 17.86 7.22 -9.17
CA GLY A 183 16.90 8.00 -9.99
C GLY A 183 15.89 7.13 -10.75
N TRP A 184 16.25 5.90 -11.15
CA TRP A 184 15.34 4.97 -11.83
C TRP A 184 14.16 4.53 -10.94
N LEU A 185 14.31 4.57 -9.61
CA LEU A 185 13.22 4.26 -8.68
C LEU A 185 12.08 5.27 -8.76
N GLY A 186 12.37 6.51 -9.17
CA GLY A 186 11.32 7.50 -9.46
C GLY A 186 10.40 7.04 -10.59
N TRP A 187 10.95 6.43 -11.65
CA TRP A 187 10.14 5.84 -12.73
C TRP A 187 9.33 4.63 -12.26
N VAL A 188 9.94 3.75 -11.46
CA VAL A 188 9.23 2.58 -10.89
C VAL A 188 8.05 3.04 -10.03
N ALA A 189 8.25 4.05 -9.17
CA ALA A 189 7.18 4.63 -8.38
C ALA A 189 6.07 5.23 -9.26
N LEU A 190 6.44 5.99 -10.30
CA LEU A 190 5.48 6.63 -11.20
C LEU A 190 4.63 5.59 -11.94
N PHE A 191 5.25 4.57 -12.55
CA PHE A 191 4.51 3.50 -13.24
C PHE A 191 3.69 2.66 -12.28
N GLY A 192 4.22 2.32 -11.09
CA GLY A 192 3.45 1.64 -10.04
C GLY A 192 2.23 2.46 -9.62
N GLY A 193 2.39 3.77 -9.51
CA GLY A 193 1.27 4.67 -9.21
C GLY A 193 0.22 4.69 -10.31
N LEU A 194 0.62 4.73 -11.58
CA LEU A 194 -0.31 4.66 -12.70
C LEU A 194 -1.05 3.31 -12.76
N PHE A 195 -0.37 2.21 -12.48
CA PHE A 195 -1.00 0.89 -12.42
C PHE A 195 -2.04 0.81 -11.30
N SER A 196 -1.69 1.29 -10.11
CA SER A 196 -2.65 1.33 -9.00
C SER A 196 -3.87 2.19 -9.33
N ALA A 197 -3.67 3.39 -9.90
CA ALA A 197 -4.78 4.24 -10.29
C ALA A 197 -5.67 3.58 -11.36
N ALA A 198 -5.06 2.87 -12.33
CA ALA A 198 -5.80 2.13 -13.36
C ALA A 198 -6.63 1.00 -12.75
N ILE A 199 -6.08 0.24 -11.78
CA ILE A 199 -6.84 -0.76 -11.01
C ILE A 199 -8.03 -0.09 -10.31
N GLY A 200 -7.80 1.02 -9.60
CA GLY A 200 -8.87 1.73 -8.91
C GLY A 200 -10.00 2.21 -9.83
N MET A 201 -9.64 2.73 -11.00
CA MET A 201 -10.63 3.13 -12.01
C MET A 201 -11.42 1.93 -12.53
N ASP A 202 -10.74 0.82 -12.81
CA ASP A 202 -11.40 -0.39 -13.31
C ASP A 202 -12.37 -0.97 -12.26
N VAL A 203 -11.94 -1.08 -11.00
CA VAL A 203 -12.83 -1.50 -9.88
C VAL A 203 -14.07 -0.60 -9.79
N GLY A 204 -13.89 0.72 -9.94
CA GLY A 204 -14.99 1.67 -9.86
C GLY A 204 -16.04 1.52 -10.96
N TYR A 205 -15.65 1.06 -12.15
CA TYR A 205 -16.55 0.90 -13.28
C TYR A 205 -17.04 -0.54 -13.49
N ASN A 206 -16.19 -1.53 -13.18
CA ASN A 206 -16.41 -2.92 -13.56
C ASN A 206 -16.50 -3.88 -12.36
N GLY A 207 -16.36 -3.40 -11.12
CA GLY A 207 -16.27 -4.28 -9.95
C GLY A 207 -14.95 -5.05 -9.87
N LEU A 208 -14.94 -6.18 -9.15
CA LEU A 208 -13.71 -6.96 -8.90
C LEU A 208 -13.46 -8.10 -9.91
N ALA A 209 -14.37 -8.35 -10.84
CA ALA A 209 -14.32 -9.52 -11.73
C ALA A 209 -13.71 -9.25 -13.11
N SER A 210 -13.03 -8.13 -13.33
CA SER A 210 -12.48 -7.85 -14.65
C SER A 210 -11.15 -8.57 -14.89
N GLY A 211 -10.97 -9.18 -16.08
CA GLY A 211 -9.69 -9.78 -16.47
C GLY A 211 -8.52 -8.79 -16.56
N PHE A 212 -8.82 -7.47 -16.58
CA PHE A 212 -7.82 -6.43 -16.48
C PHE A 212 -7.20 -6.39 -15.08
N GLN A 213 -8.01 -6.58 -14.04
CA GLN A 213 -7.52 -6.65 -12.65
C GLN A 213 -6.66 -7.87 -12.41
N ASP A 214 -6.98 -9.03 -13.01
CA ASP A 214 -6.16 -10.23 -12.88
C ASP A 214 -4.73 -9.98 -13.35
N THR A 215 -4.58 -9.27 -14.47
CA THR A 215 -3.27 -8.93 -15.03
C THR A 215 -2.53 -7.90 -14.18
N LEU A 216 -3.18 -6.79 -13.84
CA LEU A 216 -2.55 -5.72 -13.06
C LEU A 216 -2.40 -6.07 -11.58
N GLY A 217 -3.29 -6.92 -11.03
CA GLY A 217 -3.21 -7.45 -9.68
C GLY A 217 -1.94 -8.26 -9.42
N ILE A 218 -1.38 -8.91 -10.47
CA ILE A 218 -0.07 -9.56 -10.39
C ILE A 218 1.06 -8.56 -10.64
N ALA A 219 0.93 -7.69 -11.63
CA ALA A 219 1.99 -6.77 -12.02
C ALA A 219 2.27 -5.69 -10.95
N PHE A 220 1.24 -5.12 -10.34
CA PHE A 220 1.39 -4.05 -9.37
C PHE A 220 2.21 -4.43 -8.13
N PRO A 221 1.94 -5.54 -7.40
CA PRO A 221 2.77 -5.97 -6.28
C PRO A 221 4.23 -6.18 -6.65
N VAL A 222 4.51 -6.70 -7.86
CA VAL A 222 5.89 -6.89 -8.36
C VAL A 222 6.58 -5.54 -8.52
N VAL A 223 5.92 -4.55 -9.12
CA VAL A 223 6.48 -3.20 -9.30
C VAL A 223 6.75 -2.55 -7.94
N VAL A 224 5.82 -2.67 -6.98
CA VAL A 224 6.00 -2.12 -5.63
C VAL A 224 7.12 -2.85 -4.89
N LEU A 225 7.27 -4.16 -5.06
CA LEU A 225 8.39 -4.93 -4.49
C LEU A 225 9.73 -4.48 -5.05
N VAL A 226 9.85 -4.28 -6.37
CA VAL A 226 11.06 -3.76 -7.02
C VAL A 226 11.42 -2.37 -6.46
N PHE A 227 10.43 -1.50 -6.31
CA PHE A 227 10.61 -0.20 -5.66
C PHE A 227 11.12 -0.34 -4.22
N ALA A 228 10.45 -1.14 -3.41
CA ALA A 228 10.76 -1.33 -2.00
C ALA A 228 12.18 -1.90 -1.78
N VAL A 229 12.53 -2.94 -2.53
CA VAL A 229 13.87 -3.55 -2.49
C VAL A 229 14.92 -2.55 -2.98
N GLY A 230 14.66 -1.79 -4.03
CA GLY A 230 15.55 -0.74 -4.51
C GLY A 230 15.82 0.35 -3.48
N VAL A 231 14.78 0.79 -2.76
CA VAL A 231 14.90 1.76 -1.64
C VAL A 231 15.69 1.15 -0.50
N LEU A 232 15.40 -0.09 -0.09
CA LEU A 232 16.13 -0.82 0.96
C LEU A 232 17.61 -0.95 0.64
N VAL A 233 17.95 -1.42 -0.56
CA VAL A 233 19.33 -1.59 -1.02
C VAL A 233 20.08 -0.26 -1.06
N THR A 234 19.42 0.82 -1.48
CA THR A 234 20.01 2.16 -1.45
C THR A 234 20.42 2.58 -0.04
N GLY A 235 19.55 2.32 0.94
CA GLY A 235 19.86 2.61 2.34
C GLY A 235 20.97 1.73 2.93
N LEU A 236 21.06 0.46 2.51
CA LEU A 236 22.08 -0.48 2.99
C LEU A 236 23.46 -0.21 2.39
N ARG A 237 23.57 0.09 1.09
CA ARG A 237 24.86 0.35 0.42
C ARG A 237 25.60 1.56 0.98
N GLY A 238 24.91 2.52 1.55
CA GLY A 238 25.55 3.66 2.21
C GLY A 238 26.24 3.36 3.54
N ARG A 239 26.17 2.12 4.04
CA ARG A 239 26.86 1.70 5.27
C ARG A 239 28.33 1.28 5.05
N GLY A 240 28.73 1.04 3.81
CA GLY A 240 30.04 0.47 3.45
C GLY A 240 31.09 1.47 2.99
N ASP A 241 30.75 2.74 2.79
CA ASP A 241 31.74 3.73 2.36
C ASP A 241 32.66 4.07 3.55
N PRO A 242 33.98 3.78 3.48
CA PRO A 242 34.91 4.23 4.50
C PRO A 242 34.93 5.75 4.55
N PRO A 243 35.22 6.35 5.73
CA PRO A 243 35.36 7.81 5.81
C PRO A 243 36.43 8.28 4.81
N PRO A 244 36.24 9.45 4.17
CA PRO A 244 37.23 9.98 3.24
C PRO A 244 38.60 10.01 3.95
N ARG A 245 39.60 9.36 3.34
CA ARG A 245 40.97 9.43 3.83
C ARG A 245 41.39 10.90 3.74
N THR A 246 41.66 11.46 4.88
CA THR A 246 42.29 12.79 5.08
C THR A 246 43.68 12.84 4.50
#